data_947b1bcf727cebfb55ac3cae91396233
#
_entry.id   947b1bcf727cebfb55ac3cae91396233
#
_cell.length_a   1.000
_cell.length_b   1.000
_cell.length_c   1.000
_cell.angle_alpha   90.00
_cell.angle_beta   90.00
_cell.angle_gamma   90.00
#
_symmetry.space_group_name_H-M   'P 1'
#
loop_
_entity.id
_entity.type
_entity.pdbx_description
1 polymer ?
#
loop_
_entity_poly.entity_id
_entity_poly.type
_entity_poly.pdbx_seq_one_letter_code
_entity_poly.pdbx_strand_id
1 'polypeptide(L)'
;GCDFRSMHKYILPVILPKYDGRPIVLSEYGGYSQKIENHVWNWLKSFGYQMYTSKEALTKAYKNLHEKQIIPAIRKGLSATVYTQVSDVEFEVNGMLTYDREIVKLDEATVKELNAKMTY
;
A
#
# COMPACT_ATOMS: atom_id res chain seq x y z
N GLY A 1 -28.05 -1.06 -0.72
CA GLY A 1 -26.84 -0.66 -1.44
C GLY A 1 -25.75 -0.20 -0.48
N CYS A 2 -24.50 -0.12 -0.93
CA CYS A 2 -23.41 0.36 -0.09
C CYS A 2 -23.40 1.89 -0.04
N ASP A 3 -23.07 2.44 1.12
CA ASP A 3 -23.02 3.89 1.35
C ASP A 3 -21.79 4.54 0.70
N PHE A 4 -20.78 3.75 0.29
CA PHE A 4 -19.59 4.20 -0.42
C PHE A 4 -19.26 3.27 -1.60
N ARG A 5 -18.44 3.77 -2.52
CA ARG A 5 -17.95 3.03 -3.68
C ARG A 5 -16.53 2.51 -3.42
N SER A 6 -16.41 1.19 -3.21
CA SER A 6 -15.15 0.51 -2.92
C SER A 6 -14.38 0.15 -4.19
N MET A 7 -13.06 0.29 -4.13
CA MET A 7 -12.12 -0.09 -5.18
C MET A 7 -10.93 -0.85 -4.61
N HIS A 8 -10.41 -1.84 -5.35
CA HIS A 8 -9.14 -2.53 -5.08
C HIS A 8 -8.20 -2.31 -6.26
N LYS A 9 -6.97 -1.85 -6.02
CA LYS A 9 -5.96 -1.61 -7.06
C LYS A 9 -4.56 -1.97 -6.57
N TYR A 10 -3.95 -2.96 -7.20
CA TYR A 10 -2.60 -3.42 -6.85
C TYR A 10 -1.55 -3.08 -7.91
N ILE A 11 -1.72 -3.57 -9.13
CA ILE A 11 -0.74 -3.41 -10.23
C ILE A 11 -1.17 -2.30 -11.18
N LEU A 12 -2.46 -2.16 -11.39
CA LEU A 12 -3.03 -1.20 -12.33
C LEU A 12 -3.07 0.23 -11.75
N PRO A 13 -3.00 1.26 -12.59
CA PRO A 13 -3.13 2.64 -12.16
C PRO A 13 -4.44 2.91 -11.41
N VAL A 14 -4.37 3.81 -10.43
CA VAL A 14 -5.55 4.28 -9.69
C VAL A 14 -6.32 5.27 -10.56
N ILE A 15 -7.39 4.81 -11.20
CA ILE A 15 -8.30 5.63 -11.98
C ILE A 15 -9.64 5.67 -11.24
N LEU A 16 -10.07 6.88 -10.87
CA LEU A 16 -11.33 7.04 -10.15
C LEU A 16 -12.52 6.81 -11.10
N PRO A 17 -13.57 6.11 -10.63
CA PRO A 17 -14.82 5.98 -11.37
C PRO A 17 -15.54 7.32 -11.42
N LYS A 18 -16.50 7.45 -12.33
CA LYS A 18 -17.40 8.60 -12.35
C LYS A 18 -18.14 8.71 -11.00
N TYR A 19 -18.19 9.92 -10.46
CA TYR A 19 -18.90 10.19 -9.22
C TYR A 19 -20.41 9.92 -9.39
N ASP A 20 -20.99 9.19 -8.46
CA ASP A 20 -22.40 8.77 -8.47
C ASP A 20 -23.17 9.20 -7.20
N GLY A 21 -22.64 10.15 -6.45
CA GLY A 21 -23.19 10.66 -5.19
C GLY A 21 -22.61 9.95 -3.95
N ARG A 22 -21.82 8.90 -4.13
CA ARG A 22 -21.21 8.17 -3.01
C ARG A 22 -19.73 8.47 -2.85
N PRO A 23 -19.20 8.52 -1.60
CA PRO A 23 -17.76 8.59 -1.37
C PRO A 23 -17.01 7.45 -2.08
N ILE A 24 -15.90 7.76 -2.72
CA ILE A 24 -15.03 6.77 -3.37
C ILE A 24 -13.94 6.37 -2.38
N VAL A 25 -13.84 5.07 -2.11
CA VAL A 25 -12.87 4.49 -1.18
C VAL A 25 -11.95 3.51 -1.91
N LEU A 26 -10.65 3.74 -1.86
CA LEU A 26 -9.65 2.76 -2.29
C LEU A 26 -9.35 1.83 -1.11
N SER A 27 -10.21 0.83 -0.97
CA SER A 27 -10.24 -0.06 0.20
C SER A 27 -9.12 -1.09 0.25
N GLU A 28 -8.41 -1.28 -0.87
CA GLU A 28 -7.16 -2.03 -0.92
C GLU A 28 -6.26 -1.48 -2.05
N TYR A 29 -4.98 -1.24 -1.74
CA TYR A 29 -3.96 -0.87 -2.72
C TYR A 29 -2.56 -1.15 -2.19
N GLY A 30 -1.57 -1.11 -3.07
CA GLY A 30 -0.17 -1.35 -2.73
C GLY A 30 0.23 -2.78 -3.01
N GLY A 31 0.28 -3.63 -1.98
CA GLY A 31 0.73 -5.00 -2.10
C GLY A 31 2.22 -5.14 -2.42
N TYR A 32 3.01 -4.09 -2.22
CA TYR A 32 4.45 -4.08 -2.45
C TYR A 32 5.15 -4.94 -1.40
N SER A 33 6.02 -5.80 -1.85
CA SER A 33 6.50 -6.94 -1.07
C SER A 33 8.02 -6.95 -0.96
N GLN A 34 8.51 -7.39 0.18
CA GLN A 34 9.93 -7.67 0.40
C GLN A 34 10.07 -8.82 1.39
N LYS A 35 10.92 -9.78 1.04
CA LYS A 35 11.37 -10.83 1.97
C LYS A 35 12.54 -10.30 2.78
N ILE A 36 12.48 -10.42 4.10
CA ILE A 36 13.58 -10.08 5.00
C ILE A 36 14.14 -11.38 5.57
N GLU A 37 15.42 -11.64 5.34
CA GLU A 37 16.10 -12.84 5.81
C GLU A 37 15.93 -12.99 7.33
N ASN A 38 15.64 -14.20 7.78
CA ASN A 38 15.31 -14.58 9.16
C ASN A 38 14.00 -13.98 9.73
N HIS A 39 13.26 -13.19 8.95
CA HIS A 39 12.00 -12.57 9.36
C HIS A 39 10.86 -12.85 8.37
N VAL A 40 10.86 -14.02 7.72
CA VAL A 40 9.76 -14.52 6.90
C VAL A 40 9.24 -15.84 7.44
N TRP A 41 7.93 -16.03 7.33
CA TRP A 41 7.26 -17.25 7.76
C TRP A 41 7.76 -18.49 6.97
N ASN A 42 7.83 -18.36 5.65
CA ASN A 42 8.37 -19.40 4.77
C ASN A 42 9.02 -18.76 3.53
N TRP A 43 10.33 -18.88 3.45
CA TRP A 43 11.11 -18.26 2.36
C TRP A 43 10.74 -18.77 0.97
N LEU A 44 10.45 -20.08 0.85
CA LEU A 44 10.21 -20.73 -0.45
C LEU A 44 8.78 -20.50 -0.98
N LYS A 45 7.81 -20.31 -0.10
CA LYS A 45 6.40 -20.18 -0.44
C LYS A 45 5.84 -18.76 -0.30
N SER A 46 6.73 -17.77 -0.16
CA SER A 46 6.29 -16.37 0.00
C SER A 46 5.62 -15.84 -1.25
N PHE A 47 4.59 -15.03 -1.04
CA PHE A 47 3.79 -14.38 -2.08
C PHE A 47 3.70 -12.86 -1.86
N GLY A 48 3.58 -12.12 -2.95
CA GLY A 48 3.29 -10.69 -2.97
C GLY A 48 3.14 -10.20 -4.40
N TYR A 49 2.45 -9.07 -4.59
CA TYR A 49 2.10 -8.57 -5.93
C TYR A 49 3.32 -8.02 -6.70
N GLN A 50 4.16 -7.23 -6.03
CA GLN A 50 5.41 -6.73 -6.61
C GLN A 50 6.52 -6.93 -5.58
N MET A 51 7.57 -7.62 -5.97
CA MET A 51 8.67 -7.99 -5.09
C MET A 51 9.85 -7.02 -5.23
N TYR A 52 10.32 -6.50 -4.12
CA TYR A 52 11.51 -5.64 -4.02
C TYR A 52 12.59 -6.33 -3.19
N THR A 53 13.84 -5.98 -3.45
CA THR A 53 15.01 -6.64 -2.85
C THR A 53 15.73 -5.79 -1.81
N SER A 54 15.30 -4.55 -1.61
CA SER A 54 15.89 -3.65 -0.62
C SER A 54 14.85 -2.70 -0.02
N LYS A 55 15.13 -2.22 1.19
CA LYS A 55 14.33 -1.20 1.87
C LYS A 55 14.24 0.08 1.03
N GLU A 56 15.34 0.48 0.40
CA GLU A 56 15.43 1.66 -0.45
C GLU A 56 14.54 1.54 -1.68
N ALA A 57 14.57 0.39 -2.36
CA ALA A 57 13.75 0.14 -3.54
C ALA A 57 12.26 0.08 -3.18
N LEU A 58 11.91 -0.59 -2.09
CA LEU A 58 10.54 -0.65 -1.58
C LEU A 58 10.01 0.73 -1.19
N THR A 59 10.81 1.50 -0.44
CA THR A 59 10.45 2.86 -0.02
C THR A 59 10.28 3.80 -1.22
N LYS A 60 11.16 3.71 -2.22
CA LYS A 60 11.04 4.49 -3.46
C LYS A 60 9.76 4.16 -4.22
N ALA A 61 9.41 2.88 -4.33
CA ALA A 61 8.18 2.44 -4.99
C ALA A 61 6.93 2.94 -4.23
N TYR A 62 6.93 2.83 -2.91
CA TYR A 62 5.88 3.35 -2.03
C TYR A 62 5.69 4.87 -2.21
N LYS A 63 6.80 5.62 -2.18
CA LYS A 63 6.79 7.07 -2.40
C LYS A 63 6.22 7.44 -3.76
N ASN A 64 6.69 6.78 -4.83
CA ASN A 64 6.20 7.02 -6.18
C ASN A 64 4.70 6.74 -6.33
N LEU A 65 4.21 5.65 -5.74
CA LEU A 65 2.78 5.33 -5.74
C LEU A 65 1.96 6.45 -5.12
N HIS A 66 2.36 6.92 -3.95
CA HIS A 66 1.63 7.97 -3.23
C HIS A 66 1.71 9.33 -3.94
N GLU A 67 2.89 9.75 -4.34
CA GLU A 67 3.07 11.06 -5.01
C GLU A 67 2.42 11.13 -6.39
N LYS A 68 2.48 10.03 -7.16
CA LYS A 68 2.01 10.03 -8.56
C LYS A 68 0.56 9.57 -8.73
N GLN A 69 0.02 8.83 -7.78
CA GLN A 69 -1.31 8.24 -7.92
C GLN A 69 -2.26 8.56 -6.78
N ILE A 70 -1.88 8.32 -5.53
CA ILE A 70 -2.80 8.43 -4.40
C ILE A 70 -3.10 9.90 -4.06
N ILE A 71 -2.07 10.71 -3.84
CA ILE A 71 -2.25 12.14 -3.53
C ILE A 71 -3.00 12.88 -4.65
N PRO A 72 -2.67 12.69 -5.95
CA PRO A 72 -3.48 13.26 -7.02
C PRO A 72 -4.93 12.73 -7.05
N ALA A 73 -5.16 11.46 -6.72
CA ALA A 73 -6.51 10.89 -6.65
C ALA A 73 -7.35 11.53 -5.51
N ILE A 74 -6.75 11.78 -4.35
CA ILE A 74 -7.40 12.47 -3.24
C ILE A 74 -7.87 13.87 -3.69
N ARG A 75 -7.02 14.60 -4.40
CA ARG A 75 -7.38 15.91 -4.95
C ARG A 75 -8.52 15.87 -5.98
N LYS A 76 -8.76 14.69 -6.57
CA LYS A 76 -9.85 14.46 -7.54
C LYS A 76 -11.11 13.85 -6.91
N GLY A 77 -11.17 13.68 -5.58
CA GLY A 77 -12.35 13.21 -4.88
C GLY A 77 -12.26 11.81 -4.28
N LEU A 78 -11.07 11.19 -4.22
CA LEU A 78 -10.87 9.99 -3.42
C LEU A 78 -11.03 10.34 -1.94
N SER A 79 -11.95 9.65 -1.25
CA SER A 79 -12.38 10.03 0.10
C SER A 79 -11.70 9.25 1.22
N ALA A 80 -11.16 8.07 0.93
CA ALA A 80 -10.39 7.27 1.89
C ALA A 80 -9.53 6.23 1.17
N THR A 81 -8.46 5.80 1.85
CA THR A 81 -7.55 4.74 1.35
C THR A 81 -7.16 3.77 2.45
N VAL A 82 -6.94 2.50 2.10
CA VAL A 82 -6.41 1.47 2.98
C VAL A 82 -5.25 0.77 2.28
N TYR A 83 -4.03 0.99 2.77
CA TYR A 83 -2.84 0.33 2.23
C TYR A 83 -2.76 -1.13 2.68
N THR A 84 -2.45 -2.02 1.77
CA THR A 84 -2.28 -3.44 2.02
C THR A 84 -0.79 -3.80 2.03
N GLN A 85 -0.20 -4.14 3.22
CA GLN A 85 -0.88 -4.25 4.51
C GLN A 85 0.06 -3.81 5.65
N VAL A 86 -0.42 -3.85 6.90
CA VAL A 86 0.38 -3.39 8.06
C VAL A 86 1.54 -4.33 8.34
N SER A 87 1.30 -5.63 8.40
CA SER A 87 2.35 -6.64 8.64
C SER A 87 2.18 -7.83 7.72
N ASP A 88 3.28 -8.54 7.43
CA ASP A 88 3.21 -9.82 6.74
C ASP A 88 2.31 -10.79 7.50
N VAL A 89 1.62 -11.65 6.76
CA VAL A 89 0.76 -12.71 7.30
C VAL A 89 1.10 -14.03 6.61
N GLU A 90 1.68 -14.97 7.36
CA GLU A 90 2.08 -16.28 6.85
C GLU A 90 2.94 -16.18 5.57
N PHE A 91 2.42 -16.62 4.43
CA PHE A 91 3.13 -16.60 3.15
C PHE A 91 3.10 -15.25 2.44
N GLU A 92 2.23 -14.34 2.85
CA GLU A 92 2.03 -13.04 2.22
C GLU A 92 3.00 -12.01 2.81
N VAL A 93 3.93 -11.51 1.98
CA VAL A 93 5.06 -10.67 2.41
C VAL A 93 4.96 -9.22 1.91
N ASN A 94 3.77 -8.69 1.82
CA ASN A 94 3.46 -7.32 1.42
C ASN A 94 3.15 -6.37 2.59
N GLY A 95 3.51 -6.76 3.81
CA GLY A 95 3.41 -5.91 4.98
C GLY A 95 4.43 -4.76 5.00
N MET A 96 4.10 -3.68 5.69
CA MET A 96 5.06 -2.63 6.08
C MET A 96 6.03 -3.14 7.15
N LEU A 97 5.60 -4.14 7.92
CA LEU A 97 6.34 -4.83 8.97
C LEU A 97 6.49 -6.31 8.59
N THR A 98 7.53 -6.94 9.11
CA THR A 98 7.66 -8.41 9.07
C THR A 98 6.56 -9.10 9.91
N TYR A 99 6.33 -10.41 9.69
CA TYR A 99 5.28 -11.16 10.40
C TYR A 99 5.46 -11.16 11.93
N ASP A 100 6.71 -11.17 12.40
CA ASP A 100 7.10 -11.06 13.81
C ASP A 100 7.07 -9.61 14.33
N ARG A 101 6.88 -8.64 13.44
CA ARG A 101 6.85 -7.19 13.69
C ARG A 101 8.15 -6.60 14.21
N GLU A 102 9.27 -7.30 14.05
CA GLU A 102 10.58 -6.84 14.50
C GLU A 102 11.23 -5.85 13.52
N ILE A 103 10.93 -5.96 12.21
CA ILE A 103 11.54 -5.13 11.18
C ILE A 103 10.48 -4.26 10.49
N VAL A 104 10.73 -2.95 10.45
CA VAL A 104 10.01 -2.00 9.59
C VAL A 104 10.68 -1.99 8.23
N LYS A 105 9.95 -2.40 7.19
CA LYS A 105 10.48 -2.55 5.82
C LYS A 105 10.61 -1.24 5.06
N LEU A 106 9.89 -0.20 5.47
CA LEU A 106 9.87 1.12 4.84
C LEU A 106 10.63 2.14 5.69
N ASP A 107 11.14 3.19 5.04
CA ASP A 107 11.66 4.35 5.75
C ASP A 107 10.52 5.11 6.43
N GLU A 108 10.54 5.15 7.76
CA GLU A 108 9.47 5.73 8.58
C GLU A 108 9.27 7.23 8.33
N ALA A 109 10.37 7.97 8.14
CA ALA A 109 10.30 9.41 7.88
C ALA A 109 9.58 9.69 6.56
N THR A 110 9.86 8.90 5.52
CA THR A 110 9.18 8.99 4.22
C THR A 110 7.69 8.69 4.36
N VAL A 111 7.32 7.65 5.11
CA VAL A 111 5.90 7.30 5.33
C VAL A 111 5.17 8.43 6.06
N LYS A 112 5.76 9.00 7.11
CA LYS A 112 5.19 10.13 7.85
C LYS A 112 5.00 11.37 6.97
N GLU A 113 5.99 11.71 6.14
CA GLU A 113 5.91 12.83 5.20
C GLU A 113 4.75 12.66 4.21
N LEU A 114 4.62 11.46 3.63
CA LEU A 114 3.56 11.16 2.67
C LEU A 114 2.18 11.19 3.33
N ASN A 115 2.04 10.60 4.52
CA ASN A 115 0.77 10.62 5.26
C ASN A 115 0.33 12.05 5.61
N ALA A 116 1.27 12.95 5.93
CA ALA A 116 0.96 14.35 6.17
C ALA A 116 0.43 15.09 4.92
N LYS A 117 0.75 14.61 3.72
CA LYS A 117 0.27 15.15 2.44
C LYS A 117 -1.09 14.56 2.01
N MET A 118 -1.54 13.49 2.66
CA MET A 118 -2.80 12.82 2.35
C MET A 118 -3.95 13.46 3.11
N THR A 119 -4.38 14.63 2.66
CA THR A 119 -5.52 15.38 3.24
C THR A 119 -6.75 15.22 2.35
N TYR A 120 -7.81 14.69 2.92
CA TYR A 120 -9.08 14.37 2.25
C TYR A 120 -10.07 15.51 2.32
#